data_79772532cdf6da748bec855de6cce917
#
_entry.id   79772532cdf6da748bec855de6cce917
#
_cell.length_a   1.000
_cell.length_b   1.000
_cell.length_c   1.000
_cell.angle_alpha   90.00
_cell.angle_beta   90.00
_cell.angle_gamma   90.00
#
_symmetry.space_group_name_H-M   'P 1'
#
loop_
_entity.id
_entity.type
_entity.pdbx_description
1 polymer ?
#
loop_
_entity_poly.entity_id
_entity_poly.type
_entity_poly.pdbx_seq_one_letter_code
_entity_poly.pdbx_strand_id
1 'polypeptide(L)'
;MPLRRQPPVLTTLRETSHPYMTGAWTPLHEEVDLPDPEVLEGRIPDDIEGIYLRNTENPVHQPLGRYHPFDGDGMIHRMIFRGGRASYANRFVRTRGFRAEQEAGGALWGGLADPVQLAKRPGFGAHGALKDSSSTDIVVHAGTALSTFYQCGEGYRLDPVTLETLGVEGWTPIDGISAHPKVDERTGELMFFNYSKHAPFMHYGLVGPDNRLKVLQPIDLPGPRLPHDMAFTERFVILNDLPVFWDADLLARDIHAVRLHEGLPSRFAILPREGGTPRWFEAAPTYVLHWLNAYEDGDEVVLDGYFQDEPMPPPRSDAPPGFGHMMAYLDEMSFRPHLHRWRFNLRDGSTREERLDPRIMEFGMINGRHAGRPYRYAYSTLPEPGWFLFNGFVKSDLETGATTEYRLPPGVFASEAPFAPRRNAATEDDGYLVSFLIDENRQASECILLDARRIDDGPVCRIALPHKISSGTHAVWAGPEMIPGFSSRASAAWE
;
A
#
# COMPACT_ATOMS: atom_id res chain seq x y z
N MET A 1 25.03 -18.19 4.26
CA MET A 1 25.22 -18.03 5.73
C MET A 1 24.00 -18.58 6.46
N PRO A 2 24.10 -18.98 7.75
CA PRO A 2 22.94 -19.49 8.47
C PRO A 2 21.88 -18.42 8.74
N LEU A 3 20.62 -18.84 8.84
CA LEU A 3 19.50 -18.02 9.30
C LEU A 3 19.79 -17.47 10.71
N ARG A 4 19.63 -16.17 10.89
CA ARG A 4 19.77 -15.51 12.20
C ARG A 4 18.40 -15.12 12.71
N ARG A 5 18.06 -15.53 13.92
CA ARG A 5 16.80 -15.19 14.59
C ARG A 5 16.98 -14.03 15.53
N GLN A 6 16.03 -13.12 15.53
CA GLN A 6 15.94 -12.04 16.51
C GLN A 6 15.28 -12.52 17.80
N PRO A 7 15.40 -11.76 18.90
CA PRO A 7 14.66 -12.06 20.12
C PRO A 7 13.15 -12.22 19.83
N PRO A 8 12.48 -13.22 20.44
CA PRO A 8 11.09 -13.50 20.15
C PRO A 8 10.18 -12.35 20.57
N VAL A 9 9.17 -12.07 19.75
CA VAL A 9 8.07 -11.17 20.09
C VAL A 9 7.08 -11.93 20.97
N LEU A 10 6.58 -11.29 22.05
CA LEU A 10 5.55 -11.87 22.91
C LEU A 10 4.23 -11.92 22.14
N THR A 11 3.69 -13.10 21.94
CA THR A 11 2.38 -13.33 21.32
C THR A 11 1.40 -13.95 22.30
N THR A 12 0.13 -13.54 22.21
CA THR A 12 -0.98 -14.17 22.94
C THR A 12 -2.03 -14.76 22.01
N LEU A 13 -1.74 -14.82 20.70
CA LEU A 13 -2.63 -15.45 19.74
C LEU A 13 -2.85 -16.93 20.09
N ARG A 14 -4.08 -17.38 19.90
CA ARG A 14 -4.50 -18.76 20.05
C ARG A 14 -4.86 -19.33 18.70
N GLU A 15 -4.89 -20.63 18.59
CA GLU A 15 -5.47 -21.29 17.42
C GLU A 15 -6.86 -20.74 17.14
N THR A 16 -7.14 -20.47 15.88
CA THR A 16 -8.37 -19.83 15.44
C THR A 16 -8.81 -20.40 14.10
N SER A 17 -10.13 -20.36 13.86
CA SER A 17 -10.73 -20.64 12.56
C SER A 17 -11.08 -19.35 11.80
N HIS A 18 -10.56 -18.20 12.25
CA HIS A 18 -10.84 -16.92 11.60
C HIS A 18 -10.25 -16.93 10.18
N PRO A 19 -11.03 -16.65 9.12
CA PRO A 19 -10.61 -16.79 7.73
C PRO A 19 -9.35 -15.97 7.40
N TYR A 20 -9.20 -14.79 8.02
CA TYR A 20 -8.03 -13.90 7.85
C TYR A 20 -6.95 -14.06 8.95
N MET A 21 -6.86 -15.21 9.57
CA MET A 21 -5.76 -15.64 10.47
C MET A 21 -5.29 -17.06 10.15
N THR A 22 -5.77 -17.63 9.05
CA THR A 22 -5.44 -18.98 8.59
C THR A 22 -5.07 -18.95 7.11
N GLY A 23 -4.53 -20.03 6.58
CA GLY A 23 -4.15 -20.12 5.18
C GLY A 23 -3.11 -19.05 4.82
N ALA A 24 -3.32 -18.34 3.72
CA ALA A 24 -2.45 -17.24 3.26
C ALA A 24 -2.32 -16.08 4.27
N TRP A 25 -3.21 -16.02 5.27
CA TRP A 25 -3.24 -15.00 6.32
C TRP A 25 -2.68 -15.48 7.66
N THR A 26 -2.05 -16.65 7.69
CA THR A 26 -1.45 -17.17 8.93
C THR A 26 -0.39 -16.21 9.45
N PRO A 27 -0.52 -15.70 10.70
CA PRO A 27 0.43 -14.76 11.26
C PRO A 27 1.85 -15.33 11.41
N LEU A 28 2.85 -14.50 11.17
CA LEU A 28 4.26 -14.79 11.38
C LEU A 28 4.78 -13.94 12.54
N HIS A 29 5.36 -14.55 13.58
CA HIS A 29 5.90 -13.82 14.73
C HIS A 29 7.43 -13.88 14.83
N GLU A 30 8.07 -14.67 14.00
CA GLU A 30 9.52 -14.81 13.98
C GLU A 30 10.15 -13.71 13.10
N GLU A 31 11.09 -12.98 13.68
CA GLU A 31 11.91 -12.00 12.98
C GLU A 31 13.28 -12.58 12.68
N VAL A 32 13.72 -12.48 11.43
CA VAL A 32 14.94 -13.14 10.98
C VAL A 32 15.76 -12.27 10.01
N ASP A 33 17.03 -12.66 9.86
CA ASP A 33 17.90 -12.26 8.76
C ASP A 33 18.39 -13.51 8.05
N LEU A 34 18.24 -13.56 6.74
CA LEU A 34 18.73 -14.64 5.88
C LEU A 34 19.65 -14.04 4.82
N PRO A 35 20.97 -14.04 5.02
CA PRO A 35 21.93 -13.76 3.98
C PRO A 35 21.94 -14.92 2.97
N ASP A 36 21.98 -14.61 1.68
CA ASP A 36 22.03 -15.60 0.59
C ASP A 36 20.92 -16.68 0.67
N PRO A 37 19.63 -16.31 0.53
CA PRO A 37 18.55 -17.27 0.39
C PRO A 37 18.76 -18.17 -0.84
N GLU A 38 18.24 -19.39 -0.79
CA GLU A 38 18.34 -20.35 -1.88
C GLU A 38 17.62 -19.85 -3.14
N VAL A 39 18.29 -19.93 -4.28
CA VAL A 39 17.69 -19.71 -5.59
C VAL A 39 17.11 -21.02 -6.07
N LEU A 40 15.77 -21.09 -6.16
CA LEU A 40 15.03 -22.28 -6.54
C LEU A 40 15.02 -22.50 -8.05
N GLU A 41 15.00 -21.40 -8.82
CA GLU A 41 14.91 -21.42 -10.27
C GLU A 41 15.59 -20.19 -10.86
N GLY A 42 16.22 -20.34 -12.03
CA GLY A 42 16.88 -19.26 -12.73
C GLY A 42 18.16 -18.78 -12.04
N ARG A 43 18.38 -17.49 -12.11
CA ARG A 43 19.49 -16.79 -11.41
C ARG A 43 19.08 -15.37 -11.07
N ILE A 44 19.66 -14.81 -10.01
CA ILE A 44 19.51 -13.39 -9.69
C ILE A 44 20.28 -12.59 -10.74
N PRO A 45 19.63 -11.70 -11.51
CA PRO A 45 20.31 -10.88 -12.51
C PRO A 45 21.35 -9.95 -11.88
N ASP A 46 22.49 -9.77 -12.55
CA ASP A 46 23.57 -8.88 -12.06
C ASP A 46 23.22 -7.39 -12.19
N ASP A 47 22.21 -7.06 -12.97
CA ASP A 47 21.77 -5.71 -13.31
C ASP A 47 20.58 -5.21 -12.48
N ILE A 48 20.08 -6.02 -11.53
CA ILE A 48 19.15 -5.55 -10.49
C ILE A 48 19.94 -5.11 -9.26
N GLU A 49 19.71 -3.88 -8.80
CA GLU A 49 20.35 -3.36 -7.58
C GLU A 49 19.41 -2.43 -6.83
N GLY A 50 19.12 -2.75 -5.57
CA GLY A 50 18.19 -1.98 -4.74
C GLY A 50 17.54 -2.80 -3.65
N ILE A 51 16.48 -2.25 -3.06
CA ILE A 51 15.70 -2.88 -1.98
C ILE A 51 14.23 -2.96 -2.37
N TYR A 52 13.66 -4.14 -2.25
CA TYR A 52 12.23 -4.37 -2.21
C TYR A 52 11.76 -4.41 -0.75
N LEU A 53 10.77 -3.58 -0.40
CA LEU A 53 10.12 -3.55 0.90
C LEU A 53 8.64 -3.82 0.73
N ARG A 54 8.05 -4.64 1.61
CA ARG A 54 6.61 -4.89 1.65
C ARG A 54 6.10 -4.80 3.09
N ASN A 55 5.00 -4.08 3.29
CA ASN A 55 4.28 -4.06 4.56
C ASN A 55 3.28 -5.22 4.64
N THR A 56 2.97 -5.65 5.85
CA THR A 56 2.06 -6.76 6.12
C THR A 56 1.33 -6.51 7.41
N GLU A 57 0.03 -6.71 7.42
CA GLU A 57 -0.79 -6.75 8.63
C GLU A 57 -0.59 -8.10 9.33
N ASN A 58 0.05 -8.07 10.48
CA ASN A 58 0.45 -9.30 11.16
C ASN A 58 0.06 -9.27 12.65
N PRO A 59 -1.11 -9.81 13.04
CA PRO A 59 -1.60 -9.72 14.41
C PRO A 59 -0.67 -10.44 15.39
N VAL A 60 -0.39 -9.79 16.52
CA VAL A 60 0.50 -10.32 17.56
C VAL A 60 -0.28 -10.80 18.78
N HIS A 61 -1.34 -10.11 19.16
CA HIS A 61 -2.14 -10.43 20.33
C HIS A 61 -3.55 -10.87 19.97
N GLN A 62 -4.15 -11.68 20.87
CA GLN A 62 -5.55 -12.04 20.75
C GLN A 62 -6.42 -10.77 20.74
N PRO A 63 -7.23 -10.55 19.71
CA PRO A 63 -8.13 -9.38 19.63
C PRO A 63 -9.05 -9.27 20.83
N LEU A 64 -9.42 -8.05 21.24
CA LEU A 64 -10.37 -7.81 22.33
C LEU A 64 -11.78 -8.26 21.99
N GLY A 65 -12.15 -8.18 20.71
CA GLY A 65 -13.43 -8.58 20.17
C GLY A 65 -13.27 -9.24 18.81
N ARG A 66 -13.69 -8.54 17.77
CA ARG A 66 -13.60 -9.02 16.39
C ARG A 66 -12.23 -8.64 15.80
N TYR A 67 -11.74 -9.46 14.89
CA TYR A 67 -10.55 -9.15 14.12
C TYR A 67 -10.93 -8.74 12.69
N HIS A 68 -10.38 -7.64 12.24
CA HIS A 68 -10.34 -7.25 10.84
C HIS A 68 -8.90 -7.42 10.32
N PRO A 69 -8.63 -7.93 9.12
CA PRO A 69 -7.26 -8.16 8.65
C PRO A 69 -6.34 -6.93 8.72
N PHE A 70 -6.90 -5.72 8.59
CA PHE A 70 -6.13 -4.48 8.72
C PHE A 70 -5.87 -4.01 10.17
N ASP A 71 -6.25 -4.79 11.17
CA ASP A 71 -5.94 -4.50 12.58
C ASP A 71 -4.57 -5.04 13.02
N GLY A 72 -3.92 -5.87 12.19
CA GLY A 72 -2.63 -6.48 12.48
C GLY A 72 -1.50 -5.45 12.58
N ASP A 73 -0.49 -5.74 13.41
CA ASP A 73 0.71 -4.90 13.52
C ASP A 73 1.53 -4.95 12.23
N GLY A 74 2.07 -3.81 11.82
CA GLY A 74 2.91 -3.72 10.64
C GLY A 74 4.18 -4.54 10.78
N MET A 75 4.42 -5.45 9.83
CA MET A 75 5.67 -6.16 9.69
C MET A 75 6.25 -5.90 8.31
N ILE A 76 7.45 -5.33 8.29
CA ILE A 76 8.15 -5.07 7.04
C ILE A 76 8.99 -6.28 6.66
N HIS A 77 8.79 -6.75 5.43
CA HIS A 77 9.64 -7.73 4.75
C HIS A 77 10.54 -7.01 3.76
N ARG A 78 11.80 -7.37 3.73
CA ARG A 78 12.83 -6.73 2.89
C ARG A 78 13.57 -7.77 2.07
N MET A 79 13.81 -7.44 0.78
CA MET A 79 14.77 -8.13 -0.06
C MET A 79 15.78 -7.14 -0.62
N ILE A 80 17.07 -7.30 -0.33
CA ILE A 80 18.15 -6.53 -0.96
C ILE A 80 18.70 -7.32 -2.13
N PHE A 81 18.91 -6.67 -3.27
CA PHE A 81 19.56 -7.22 -4.46
C PHE A 81 20.83 -6.44 -4.78
N ARG A 82 21.94 -7.13 -5.01
CA ARG A 82 23.20 -6.53 -5.45
C ARG A 82 24.16 -7.58 -5.97
N GLY A 83 24.75 -7.34 -7.17
CA GLY A 83 25.81 -8.17 -7.73
C GLY A 83 25.45 -9.63 -7.86
N GLY A 84 24.25 -9.96 -8.35
CA GLY A 84 23.76 -11.33 -8.50
C GLY A 84 23.47 -12.06 -7.19
N ARG A 85 23.36 -11.35 -6.06
CA ARG A 85 23.04 -11.88 -4.73
C ARG A 85 21.79 -11.22 -4.17
N ALA A 86 21.14 -11.92 -3.25
CA ALA A 86 20.03 -11.38 -2.46
C ALA A 86 20.22 -11.61 -0.97
N SER A 87 19.55 -10.80 -0.13
CA SER A 87 19.40 -11.07 1.30
C SER A 87 18.00 -10.70 1.75
N TYR A 88 17.41 -11.51 2.64
CA TYR A 88 16.09 -11.29 3.20
C TYR A 88 16.16 -10.92 4.68
N ALA A 89 15.23 -10.08 5.13
CA ALA A 89 14.95 -9.86 6.54
C ALA A 89 13.49 -9.43 6.74
N ASN A 90 12.98 -9.61 7.95
CA ASN A 90 11.67 -9.08 8.35
C ASN A 90 11.70 -8.54 9.78
N ARG A 91 10.94 -7.46 10.04
CA ARG A 91 10.80 -6.84 11.37
C ARG A 91 9.41 -6.24 11.54
N PHE A 92 8.86 -6.35 12.74
CA PHE A 92 7.73 -5.53 13.15
C PHE A 92 8.12 -4.05 13.24
N VAL A 93 7.22 -3.18 12.80
CA VAL A 93 7.32 -1.75 13.08
C VAL A 93 7.09 -1.55 14.58
N ARG A 94 8.10 -1.05 15.30
CA ARG A 94 8.04 -0.84 16.75
C ARG A 94 7.26 0.44 17.08
N THR A 95 5.96 0.46 16.69
CA THR A 95 5.07 1.57 17.00
C THR A 95 4.91 1.77 18.51
N ARG A 96 4.41 2.93 18.94
CA ARG A 96 4.06 3.17 20.34
C ARG A 96 2.99 2.18 20.81
N GLY A 97 2.02 1.86 19.94
CA GLY A 97 0.99 0.86 20.21
C GLY A 97 1.57 -0.53 20.40
N PHE A 98 2.39 -0.99 19.47
CA PHE A 98 3.08 -2.27 19.55
C PHE A 98 3.85 -2.43 20.88
N ARG A 99 4.69 -1.43 21.20
CA ARG A 99 5.48 -1.48 22.46
C ARG A 99 4.60 -1.56 23.70
N ALA A 100 3.52 -0.77 23.71
CA ALA A 100 2.60 -0.75 24.82
C ALA A 100 1.87 -2.09 25.03
N GLU A 101 1.49 -2.78 23.97
CA GLU A 101 0.86 -4.10 24.03
C GLU A 101 1.86 -5.20 24.41
N GLN A 102 3.10 -5.10 23.93
CA GLN A 102 4.18 -5.99 24.38
C GLN A 102 4.43 -5.85 25.90
N GLU A 103 4.45 -4.63 26.44
CA GLU A 103 4.60 -4.36 27.88
C GLU A 103 3.39 -4.84 28.68
N ALA A 104 2.17 -4.66 28.15
CA ALA A 104 0.94 -5.10 28.80
C ALA A 104 0.71 -6.61 28.73
N GLY A 105 1.41 -7.30 27.83
CA GLY A 105 1.22 -8.73 27.59
C GLY A 105 -0.12 -9.07 26.93
N GLY A 106 -0.67 -8.17 26.10
CA GLY A 106 -1.94 -8.40 25.39
C GLY A 106 -2.52 -7.16 24.75
N ALA A 107 -3.58 -7.34 23.95
CA ALA A 107 -4.25 -6.26 23.22
C ALA A 107 -4.83 -5.20 24.18
N LEU A 108 -4.65 -3.95 23.81
CA LEU A 108 -5.13 -2.76 24.52
C LEU A 108 -6.24 -2.03 23.78
N TRP A 109 -6.37 -2.22 22.48
CA TRP A 109 -7.35 -1.56 21.60
C TRP A 109 -8.22 -2.57 20.89
N GLY A 110 -9.48 -2.19 20.63
CA GLY A 110 -10.37 -2.91 19.71
C GLY A 110 -9.95 -2.66 18.27
N GLY A 111 -10.37 -3.54 17.38
CA GLY A 111 -10.14 -3.41 15.94
C GLY A 111 -11.23 -2.59 15.25
N LEU A 112 -11.09 -2.46 13.90
CA LEU A 112 -12.01 -1.73 13.03
C LEU A 112 -13.48 -2.20 13.13
N ALA A 113 -13.66 -3.48 13.37
CA ALA A 113 -14.99 -4.09 13.49
C ALA A 113 -15.56 -4.07 14.93
N ASP A 114 -14.83 -3.47 15.87
CA ASP A 114 -15.17 -3.43 17.28
C ASP A 114 -15.79 -2.08 17.71
N PRO A 115 -16.65 -2.09 18.72
CA PRO A 115 -17.03 -0.86 19.40
C PRO A 115 -15.81 -0.20 20.06
N VAL A 116 -15.68 1.11 19.92
CA VAL A 116 -14.56 1.89 20.51
C VAL A 116 -14.44 1.74 22.03
N GLN A 117 -15.55 1.39 22.72
CA GLN A 117 -15.61 1.17 24.17
C GLN A 117 -14.84 -0.06 24.64
N LEU A 118 -14.43 -0.97 23.74
CA LEU A 118 -13.56 -2.10 24.09
C LEU A 118 -12.13 -1.69 24.36
N ALA A 119 -11.69 -0.52 23.85
CA ALA A 119 -10.36 -0.01 24.09
C ALA A 119 -10.11 0.23 25.57
N LYS A 120 -9.00 -0.32 26.10
CA LYS A 120 -8.58 -0.15 27.50
C LYS A 120 -7.92 1.21 27.75
N ARG A 121 -7.55 1.91 26.67
CA ARG A 121 -7.01 3.28 26.68
C ARG A 121 -7.20 3.93 25.29
N PRO A 122 -7.06 5.27 25.18
CA PRO A 122 -7.09 5.95 23.87
C PRO A 122 -6.07 5.37 22.90
N GLY A 123 -6.40 5.31 21.61
CA GLY A 123 -5.51 4.94 20.52
C GLY A 123 -4.62 6.09 20.07
N PHE A 124 -3.85 5.85 19.02
CA PHE A 124 -3.02 6.85 18.34
C PHE A 124 -3.57 7.08 16.93
N GLY A 125 -3.34 8.25 16.35
CA GLY A 125 -3.83 8.64 15.04
C GLY A 125 -5.15 9.42 15.09
N ALA A 126 -5.68 9.81 13.94
CA ALA A 126 -6.78 10.78 13.80
C ALA A 126 -8.11 10.33 14.44
N HIS A 127 -8.33 9.03 14.60
CA HIS A 127 -9.59 8.51 15.13
C HIS A 127 -9.55 8.20 16.63
N GLY A 128 -8.42 8.42 17.29
CA GLY A 128 -8.26 8.42 18.75
C GLY A 128 -8.53 7.10 19.49
N ALA A 129 -9.43 6.26 19.00
CA ALA A 129 -9.82 5.00 19.63
C ALA A 129 -9.16 3.76 19.01
N LEU A 130 -8.53 3.89 17.85
CA LEU A 130 -7.84 2.82 17.15
C LEU A 130 -6.34 2.89 17.43
N LYS A 131 -5.71 1.72 17.52
CA LYS A 131 -4.27 1.62 17.51
C LYS A 131 -3.75 2.02 16.13
N ASP A 132 -2.69 2.83 16.09
CA ASP A 132 -1.88 2.98 14.89
C ASP A 132 -1.03 1.74 14.72
N SER A 133 -1.38 0.90 13.77
CA SER A 133 -0.67 -0.34 13.46
C SER A 133 0.49 -0.14 12.50
N SER A 134 0.56 1.00 11.80
CA SER A 134 1.58 1.29 10.77
C SER A 134 1.77 0.13 9.78
N SER A 135 0.65 -0.45 9.34
CA SER A 135 0.64 -1.75 8.64
C SER A 135 0.25 -1.66 7.17
N THR A 136 -0.10 -0.46 6.67
CA THR A 136 -0.72 -0.37 5.35
C THR A 136 0.32 -0.15 4.25
N ASP A 137 1.05 0.95 4.27
CA ASP A 137 1.94 1.31 3.16
C ASP A 137 3.37 1.57 3.64
N ILE A 138 4.30 1.52 2.71
CA ILE A 138 5.71 1.80 2.93
C ILE A 138 6.31 2.49 1.71
N VAL A 139 6.93 3.64 1.93
CA VAL A 139 7.68 4.38 0.92
C VAL A 139 9.10 4.66 1.38
N VAL A 140 10.01 5.00 0.47
CA VAL A 140 11.37 5.44 0.83
C VAL A 140 11.53 6.91 0.49
N HIS A 141 11.89 7.71 1.49
CA HIS A 141 12.09 9.14 1.35
C HIS A 141 13.25 9.61 2.23
N ALA A 142 14.08 10.51 1.71
CA ALA A 142 15.25 11.05 2.41
C ALA A 142 16.16 9.97 3.03
N GLY A 143 16.33 8.85 2.32
CA GLY A 143 17.21 7.75 2.72
C GLY A 143 16.70 6.79 3.79
N THR A 144 15.45 6.95 4.23
CA THR A 144 14.78 6.06 5.20
C THR A 144 13.44 5.56 4.67
N ALA A 145 13.00 4.40 5.15
CA ALA A 145 11.65 3.93 4.89
C ALA A 145 10.66 4.64 5.82
N LEU A 146 9.48 4.96 5.32
CA LEU A 146 8.37 5.54 6.07
C LEU A 146 7.17 4.58 5.97
N SER A 147 6.79 4.00 7.10
CA SER A 147 5.62 3.14 7.21
C SER A 147 4.43 3.94 7.72
N THR A 148 3.25 3.72 7.15
CA THR A 148 2.04 4.49 7.40
C THR A 148 0.81 3.61 7.65
N PHE A 149 -0.27 4.24 8.11
CA PHE A 149 -1.52 3.58 8.45
C PHE A 149 -2.70 4.28 7.79
N TYR A 150 -3.56 3.55 7.10
CA TYR A 150 -4.65 4.12 6.30
C TYR A 150 -5.70 4.90 7.12
N GLN A 151 -5.84 4.63 8.42
CA GLN A 151 -6.70 5.38 9.33
C GLN A 151 -6.02 6.63 9.92
N CYS A 152 -5.05 7.19 9.23
CA CYS A 152 -4.27 8.35 9.63
C CYS A 152 -3.54 8.13 10.95
N GLY A 153 -2.38 7.49 10.84
CA GLY A 153 -1.47 7.24 11.95
C GLY A 153 -0.28 8.18 11.98
N GLU A 154 0.66 7.87 12.85
CA GLU A 154 1.98 8.48 12.87
C GLU A 154 2.84 7.91 11.73
N GLY A 155 3.65 8.75 11.09
CA GLY A 155 4.67 8.25 10.15
C GLY A 155 5.84 7.63 10.93
N TYR A 156 6.05 6.32 10.80
CA TYR A 156 7.17 5.63 11.45
C TYR A 156 8.34 5.48 10.50
N ARG A 157 9.50 6.01 10.88
CA ARG A 157 10.75 5.86 10.15
C ARG A 157 11.46 4.58 10.52
N LEU A 158 11.95 3.89 9.48
CA LEU A 158 12.80 2.70 9.62
C LEU A 158 14.06 2.87 8.77
N ASP A 159 15.13 2.24 9.22
CA ASP A 159 16.30 2.02 8.38
C ASP A 159 15.95 0.98 7.30
N PRO A 160 16.05 1.30 5.99
CA PRO A 160 15.60 0.37 4.95
C PRO A 160 16.51 -0.86 4.80
N VAL A 161 17.72 -0.83 5.37
CA VAL A 161 18.66 -1.94 5.32
C VAL A 161 18.55 -2.86 6.53
N THR A 162 18.46 -2.31 7.74
CA THR A 162 18.38 -3.10 8.98
C THR A 162 16.95 -3.35 9.46
N LEU A 163 15.99 -2.57 8.95
CA LEU A 163 14.59 -2.51 9.39
C LEU A 163 14.43 -2.05 10.85
N GLU A 164 15.45 -1.45 11.46
CA GLU A 164 15.33 -0.82 12.76
C GLU A 164 14.32 0.34 12.71
N THR A 165 13.38 0.36 13.63
CA THR A 165 12.44 1.49 13.79
C THR A 165 13.17 2.65 14.46
N LEU A 166 13.37 3.74 13.72
CA LEU A 166 14.09 4.94 14.15
C LEU A 166 13.23 5.88 15.00
N GLY A 167 11.90 5.80 14.86
CA GLY A 167 10.94 6.61 15.60
C GLY A 167 9.84 7.20 14.74
N VAL A 168 9.07 8.11 15.34
CA VAL A 168 8.01 8.85 14.67
C VAL A 168 8.61 10.04 13.93
N GLU A 169 8.11 10.32 12.75
CA GLU A 169 8.51 11.47 11.96
C GLU A 169 8.06 12.79 12.62
N GLY A 170 9.02 13.69 12.83
CA GLY A 170 8.80 14.92 13.60
C GLY A 170 7.86 15.94 12.96
N TRP A 171 7.60 15.83 11.66
CA TRP A 171 6.66 16.70 10.94
C TRP A 171 5.24 16.12 10.85
N THR A 172 4.98 14.92 11.39
CA THR A 172 3.64 14.33 11.38
C THR A 172 2.62 15.27 12.05
N PRO A 173 1.53 15.66 11.35
CA PRO A 173 0.49 16.48 11.93
C PRO A 173 -0.22 15.77 13.09
N ILE A 174 -0.92 16.54 13.95
CA ILE A 174 -1.67 15.98 15.08
C ILE A 174 -2.76 14.99 14.64
N ASP A 175 -3.36 15.23 13.45
CA ASP A 175 -4.34 14.32 12.86
C ASP A 175 -3.70 13.15 12.10
N GLY A 176 -2.39 12.98 12.20
CA GLY A 176 -1.64 11.94 11.53
C GLY A 176 -1.48 12.16 10.03
N ILE A 177 -1.01 11.12 9.35
CA ILE A 177 -0.95 11.01 7.89
C ILE A 177 -1.67 9.74 7.44
N SER A 178 -2.37 9.78 6.33
CA SER A 178 -2.97 8.60 5.73
C SER A 178 -1.90 7.70 5.10
N ALA A 179 -2.24 6.49 4.79
CA ALA A 179 -1.46 5.67 3.86
C ALA A 179 -1.34 6.37 2.49
N HIS A 180 -0.51 5.81 1.62
CA HIS A 180 -0.28 6.29 0.26
C HIS A 180 0.33 7.69 0.13
N PRO A 181 1.35 8.06 0.97
CA PRO A 181 2.17 9.21 0.64
C PRO A 181 2.88 8.92 -0.69
N LYS A 182 3.05 9.97 -1.51
CA LYS A 182 3.69 9.84 -2.82
C LYS A 182 5.08 10.49 -2.80
N VAL A 183 6.05 9.78 -3.33
CA VAL A 183 7.42 10.30 -3.49
C VAL A 183 7.70 10.54 -4.97
N ASP A 184 8.06 11.77 -5.32
CA ASP A 184 8.61 12.06 -6.64
C ASP A 184 10.11 11.72 -6.62
N GLU A 185 10.47 10.59 -7.21
CA GLU A 185 11.86 10.11 -7.25
C GLU A 185 12.85 11.09 -7.92
N ARG A 186 12.35 12.02 -8.74
CA ARG A 186 13.20 13.00 -9.44
C ARG A 186 13.51 14.23 -8.60
N THR A 187 12.56 14.69 -7.78
CA THR A 187 12.73 15.86 -6.91
C THR A 187 13.10 15.47 -5.48
N GLY A 188 12.83 14.23 -5.10
CA GLY A 188 12.97 13.74 -3.74
C GLY A 188 11.90 14.29 -2.79
N GLU A 189 10.85 14.92 -3.31
CA GLU A 189 9.75 15.46 -2.50
C GLU A 189 8.74 14.37 -2.16
N LEU A 190 8.21 14.44 -0.93
CA LEU A 190 7.12 13.58 -0.47
C LEU A 190 5.87 14.41 -0.29
N MET A 191 4.77 13.94 -0.86
CA MET A 191 3.44 14.49 -0.71
C MET A 191 2.58 13.55 0.12
N PHE A 192 1.79 14.08 1.04
CA PHE A 192 0.87 13.31 1.86
C PHE A 192 -0.46 14.03 2.05
N PHE A 193 -1.45 13.31 2.49
CA PHE A 193 -2.71 13.86 2.98
C PHE A 193 -3.09 13.19 4.29
N ASN A 194 -4.02 13.80 5.00
CA ASN A 194 -4.77 13.16 6.07
C ASN A 194 -6.26 13.46 5.93
N TYR A 195 -7.06 12.79 6.73
CA TYR A 195 -8.47 13.07 6.86
C TYR A 195 -8.90 12.96 8.32
N SER A 196 -9.93 13.70 8.71
CA SER A 196 -10.35 13.83 10.09
C SER A 196 -11.88 13.86 10.23
N LYS A 197 -12.39 13.54 11.42
CA LYS A 197 -13.79 13.75 11.81
C LYS A 197 -14.12 15.22 12.10
N HIS A 198 -13.11 16.06 12.21
CA HIS A 198 -13.22 17.48 12.59
C HIS A 198 -12.74 18.37 11.44
N ALA A 199 -13.39 19.54 11.31
CA ALA A 199 -12.98 20.53 10.31
C ALA A 199 -11.51 20.94 10.48
N PRO A 200 -10.78 21.13 9.38
CA PRO A 200 -11.20 21.22 7.97
C PRO A 200 -11.49 19.89 7.27
N PHE A 201 -11.41 18.78 7.96
CA PHE A 201 -11.63 17.39 7.52
C PHE A 201 -10.53 16.78 6.67
N MET A 202 -9.64 17.56 6.08
CA MET A 202 -8.49 17.09 5.30
C MET A 202 -7.35 18.12 5.36
N HIS A 203 -6.12 17.63 5.34
CA HIS A 203 -4.93 18.44 5.06
C HIS A 203 -4.13 17.79 3.93
N TYR A 204 -3.49 18.65 3.15
CA TYR A 204 -2.43 18.31 2.22
C TYR A 204 -1.08 18.76 2.77
N GLY A 205 -0.04 17.94 2.64
CA GLY A 205 1.32 18.27 3.04
C GLY A 205 2.36 17.97 1.97
N LEU A 206 3.40 18.81 1.92
CA LEU A 206 4.59 18.63 1.09
C LEU A 206 5.83 18.67 1.98
N VAL A 207 6.66 17.66 1.85
CA VAL A 207 7.95 17.52 2.54
C VAL A 207 9.08 17.55 1.51
N GLY A 208 10.11 18.34 1.78
CA GLY A 208 11.27 18.46 0.90
C GLY A 208 12.19 17.23 0.93
N PRO A 209 13.14 17.14 -0.02
CA PRO A 209 14.13 16.07 -0.03
C PRO A 209 15.08 16.10 1.19
N ASP A 210 15.12 17.23 1.90
CA ASP A 210 15.82 17.41 3.17
C ASP A 210 15.02 16.97 4.40
N ASN A 211 13.88 16.31 4.18
CA ASN A 211 12.94 15.86 5.21
C ASN A 211 12.29 16.98 6.02
N ARG A 212 12.16 18.17 5.45
CA ARG A 212 11.47 19.30 6.11
C ARG A 212 10.11 19.55 5.53
N LEU A 213 9.12 19.72 6.39
CA LEU A 213 7.78 20.12 6.00
C LEU A 213 7.82 21.50 5.34
N LYS A 214 7.41 21.60 4.08
CA LYS A 214 7.32 22.84 3.31
C LYS A 214 5.91 23.41 3.30
N VAL A 215 4.90 22.54 3.18
CA VAL A 215 3.49 22.92 3.11
C VAL A 215 2.70 22.02 4.05
N LEU A 216 1.78 22.62 4.79
CA LEU A 216 0.67 21.94 5.46
C LEU A 216 -0.56 22.80 5.26
N GLN A 217 -1.45 22.42 4.37
CA GLN A 217 -2.60 23.22 3.96
C GLN A 217 -3.90 22.50 4.26
N PRO A 218 -4.86 23.16 4.93
CA PRO A 218 -6.22 22.64 5.08
C PRO A 218 -6.93 22.62 3.72
N ILE A 219 -7.73 21.57 3.51
CA ILE A 219 -8.62 21.40 2.35
C ILE A 219 -10.04 21.34 2.89
N ASP A 220 -10.84 22.34 2.56
CA ASP A 220 -12.20 22.42 3.05
C ASP A 220 -13.09 21.40 2.36
N LEU A 221 -13.57 20.44 3.14
CA LEU A 221 -14.57 19.46 2.74
C LEU A 221 -15.91 19.76 3.43
N PRO A 222 -17.06 19.36 2.84
CA PRO A 222 -18.38 19.61 3.43
C PRO A 222 -18.67 18.79 4.69
N GLY A 223 -17.77 17.89 5.08
CA GLY A 223 -17.88 17.04 6.26
C GLY A 223 -16.82 15.95 6.28
N PRO A 224 -16.85 15.05 7.27
CA PRO A 224 -15.93 13.90 7.33
C PRO A 224 -16.01 13.06 6.06
N ARG A 225 -14.85 12.71 5.51
CA ARG A 225 -14.70 11.89 4.31
C ARG A 225 -13.73 10.75 4.55
N LEU A 226 -13.71 9.79 3.64
CA LEU A 226 -12.86 8.61 3.72
C LEU A 226 -12.04 8.45 2.41
N PRO A 227 -11.21 9.43 2.02
CA PRO A 227 -10.32 9.26 0.89
C PRO A 227 -9.28 8.20 1.22
N HIS A 228 -8.92 7.37 0.24
CA HIS A 228 -7.95 6.30 0.46
C HIS A 228 -6.56 6.64 -0.06
N ASP A 229 -6.47 7.27 -1.20
CA ASP A 229 -5.23 7.57 -1.91
C ASP A 229 -5.24 8.98 -2.52
N MET A 230 -4.08 9.46 -2.98
CA MET A 230 -3.87 10.71 -3.68
C MET A 230 -2.97 10.50 -4.91
N ALA A 231 -2.98 11.45 -5.84
CA ALA A 231 -2.07 11.44 -6.98
C ALA A 231 -1.35 12.79 -7.12
N PHE A 232 -0.32 12.84 -7.97
CA PHE A 232 0.43 14.05 -8.27
C PHE A 232 0.89 14.09 -9.73
N THR A 233 1.12 15.29 -10.23
CA THR A 233 1.81 15.59 -11.49
C THR A 233 3.09 16.38 -11.21
N GLU A 234 3.79 16.82 -12.23
CA GLU A 234 4.97 17.69 -12.01
C GLU A 234 4.64 18.97 -11.26
N ARG A 235 3.45 19.56 -11.46
CA ARG A 235 3.04 20.86 -10.87
C ARG A 235 1.91 20.76 -9.86
N PHE A 236 1.08 19.71 -9.92
CA PHE A 236 -0.17 19.63 -9.16
C PHE A 236 -0.21 18.39 -8.27
N VAL A 237 -1.06 18.46 -7.25
CA VAL A 237 -1.57 17.29 -6.53
C VAL A 237 -3.06 17.16 -6.79
N ILE A 238 -3.54 15.93 -6.77
CA ILE A 238 -4.95 15.59 -6.93
C ILE A 238 -5.41 14.90 -5.67
N LEU A 239 -6.34 15.53 -4.96
CA LEU A 239 -7.05 14.97 -3.81
C LEU A 239 -8.48 14.66 -4.22
N ASN A 240 -9.15 13.78 -3.49
CA ASN A 240 -10.48 13.34 -3.86
C ASN A 240 -11.49 13.43 -2.70
N ASP A 241 -12.75 13.64 -3.06
CA ASP A 241 -13.95 13.61 -2.22
C ASP A 241 -14.95 12.69 -2.92
N LEU A 242 -14.85 11.39 -2.66
CA LEU A 242 -15.63 10.36 -3.30
C LEU A 242 -16.91 10.07 -2.49
N PRO A 243 -18.02 9.63 -3.13
CA PRO A 243 -19.32 9.50 -2.48
C PRO A 243 -19.47 8.27 -1.55
N VAL A 244 -18.37 7.62 -1.16
CA VAL A 244 -18.36 6.53 -0.18
C VAL A 244 -17.62 7.00 1.06
N PHE A 245 -18.39 7.26 2.13
CA PHE A 245 -17.86 7.75 3.41
C PHE A 245 -18.80 7.45 4.57
N TRP A 246 -18.45 7.85 5.79
CA TRP A 246 -19.19 7.57 6.98
C TRP A 246 -20.61 8.18 6.97
N ASP A 247 -21.57 7.40 7.48
CA ASP A 247 -22.87 7.92 7.86
C ASP A 247 -22.72 8.91 9.02
N ALA A 248 -23.11 10.18 8.82
CA ALA A 248 -22.89 11.25 9.78
C ALA A 248 -23.60 11.03 11.12
N ASP A 249 -24.82 10.45 11.10
CA ASP A 249 -25.61 10.20 12.31
C ASP A 249 -25.05 9.04 13.13
N LEU A 250 -24.48 8.05 12.45
CA LEU A 250 -23.80 6.92 13.10
C LEU A 250 -22.41 7.36 13.62
N LEU A 251 -21.68 8.15 12.84
CA LEU A 251 -20.40 8.69 13.26
C LEU A 251 -20.50 9.56 14.51
N ALA A 252 -21.57 10.37 14.64
CA ALA A 252 -21.84 11.15 15.84
C ALA A 252 -22.04 10.29 17.10
N ARG A 253 -22.29 8.99 16.94
CA ARG A 253 -22.42 8.00 18.02
C ARG A 253 -21.17 7.08 18.10
N ASP A 254 -20.05 7.47 17.50
CA ASP A 254 -18.82 6.67 17.37
C ASP A 254 -19.01 5.32 16.66
N ILE A 255 -19.96 5.24 15.73
CA ILE A 255 -20.19 4.07 14.88
C ILE A 255 -19.64 4.39 13.49
N HIS A 256 -18.54 3.75 13.10
CA HIS A 256 -17.84 3.94 11.83
C HIS A 256 -18.52 3.14 10.69
N ALA A 257 -19.76 3.45 10.39
CA ALA A 257 -20.46 2.83 9.27
C ALA A 257 -20.25 3.62 7.98
N VAL A 258 -19.65 3.01 7.00
CA VAL A 258 -19.43 3.57 5.65
C VAL A 258 -20.65 3.30 4.78
N ARG A 259 -21.03 4.27 3.94
CA ARG A 259 -22.15 4.19 3.00
C ARG A 259 -21.80 4.83 1.67
N LEU A 260 -22.43 4.35 0.61
CA LEU A 260 -22.55 5.08 -0.65
C LEU A 260 -23.63 6.16 -0.48
N HIS A 261 -23.26 7.42 -0.70
CA HIS A 261 -24.16 8.57 -0.68
C HIS A 261 -24.70 8.82 -2.09
N GLU A 262 -25.80 8.17 -2.41
CA GLU A 262 -26.42 8.27 -3.74
C GLU A 262 -26.72 9.73 -4.13
N GLY A 263 -26.50 10.05 -5.38
CA GLY A 263 -26.72 11.39 -5.95
C GLY A 263 -25.56 12.38 -5.75
N LEU A 264 -24.50 12.01 -5.04
CA LEU A 264 -23.27 12.80 -5.02
C LEU A 264 -22.32 12.37 -6.12
N PRO A 265 -21.67 13.30 -6.85
CA PRO A 265 -20.61 12.98 -7.79
C PRO A 265 -19.32 12.60 -7.05
N SER A 266 -18.39 11.96 -7.74
CA SER A 266 -16.98 11.96 -7.37
C SER A 266 -16.42 13.36 -7.61
N ARG A 267 -15.66 13.92 -6.64
CA ARG A 267 -15.06 15.24 -6.75
C ARG A 267 -13.56 15.16 -6.61
N PHE A 268 -12.86 15.96 -7.41
CA PHE A 268 -11.40 16.00 -7.44
C PHE A 268 -10.91 17.42 -7.22
N ALA A 269 -10.05 17.62 -6.22
CA ALA A 269 -9.36 18.87 -5.96
C ALA A 269 -7.98 18.85 -6.62
N ILE A 270 -7.76 19.70 -7.60
CA ILE A 270 -6.46 19.89 -8.25
C ILE A 270 -5.88 21.21 -7.77
N LEU A 271 -4.72 21.17 -7.12
CA LEU A 271 -4.04 22.35 -6.60
C LEU A 271 -2.53 22.27 -6.84
N PRO A 272 -1.82 23.43 -6.89
CA PRO A 272 -0.35 23.42 -7.03
C PRO A 272 0.32 22.63 -5.89
N ARG A 273 1.42 21.94 -6.19
CA ARG A 273 2.20 21.18 -5.18
C ARG A 273 2.64 22.06 -4.00
N GLU A 274 3.02 23.31 -4.28
CA GLU A 274 3.44 24.28 -3.28
C GLU A 274 2.25 24.89 -2.48
N GLY A 275 1.06 24.33 -2.64
CA GLY A 275 -0.16 24.85 -2.04
C GLY A 275 -0.85 25.91 -2.90
N GLY A 276 -2.06 26.26 -2.51
CA GLY A 276 -2.90 27.24 -3.22
C GLY A 276 -4.37 26.87 -3.22
N THR A 277 -5.18 27.63 -3.97
CA THR A 277 -6.62 27.39 -4.04
C THR A 277 -6.92 26.15 -4.89
N PRO A 278 -7.60 25.14 -4.33
CA PRO A 278 -8.03 23.97 -5.10
C PRO A 278 -9.01 24.35 -6.20
N ARG A 279 -8.83 23.80 -7.38
CA ARG A 279 -9.84 23.78 -8.41
C ARG A 279 -10.56 22.44 -8.40
N TRP A 280 -11.88 22.47 -8.23
CA TRP A 280 -12.70 21.28 -8.11
C TRP A 280 -13.29 20.85 -9.45
N PHE A 281 -13.28 19.56 -9.68
CA PHE A 281 -13.89 18.89 -10.84
C PHE A 281 -14.83 17.79 -10.36
N GLU A 282 -15.87 17.51 -11.14
CA GLU A 282 -16.83 16.45 -10.87
C GLU A 282 -16.74 15.37 -11.95
N ALA A 283 -17.01 14.13 -11.54
CA ALA A 283 -16.99 12.94 -12.37
C ALA A 283 -18.08 11.96 -11.94
N ALA A 284 -18.24 10.87 -12.68
CA ALA A 284 -19.16 9.80 -12.34
C ALA A 284 -18.90 9.27 -10.90
N PRO A 285 -19.98 8.96 -10.14
CA PRO A 285 -19.84 8.46 -8.79
C PRO A 285 -19.14 7.09 -8.77
N THR A 286 -18.09 6.99 -7.98
CA THR A 286 -17.32 5.76 -7.76
C THR A 286 -16.59 5.83 -6.42
N TYR A 287 -15.92 4.74 -6.04
CA TYR A 287 -14.83 4.76 -5.08
C TYR A 287 -13.56 4.26 -5.76
N VAL A 288 -12.42 4.76 -5.32
CA VAL A 288 -11.11 4.34 -5.82
C VAL A 288 -10.23 4.04 -4.62
N LEU A 289 -9.69 2.83 -4.57
CA LEU A 289 -8.67 2.48 -3.59
C LEU A 289 -7.32 3.05 -4.02
N HIS A 290 -6.87 2.77 -5.24
CA HIS A 290 -5.54 3.18 -5.65
C HIS A 290 -5.53 3.96 -6.97
N TRP A 291 -4.74 5.03 -7.00
CA TRP A 291 -4.41 5.76 -8.21
C TRP A 291 -3.13 5.18 -8.82
N LEU A 292 -3.16 4.96 -10.12
CA LEU A 292 -2.01 4.40 -10.83
C LEU A 292 -0.96 5.47 -11.12
N ASN A 293 -1.35 6.58 -11.74
CA ASN A 293 -0.49 7.73 -12.04
C ASN A 293 -1.32 8.95 -12.45
N ALA A 294 -0.70 10.13 -12.42
CA ALA A 294 -1.26 11.32 -13.05
C ALA A 294 -0.19 12.09 -13.81
N TYR A 295 -0.59 12.85 -14.81
CA TYR A 295 0.32 13.68 -15.59
C TYR A 295 -0.40 14.83 -16.29
N GLU A 296 0.35 15.73 -16.87
CA GLU A 296 -0.18 16.89 -17.58
C GLU A 296 -0.07 16.68 -19.10
N ASP A 297 -1.18 16.97 -19.81
CA ASP A 297 -1.28 16.89 -21.25
C ASP A 297 -1.91 18.18 -21.79
N GLY A 298 -1.07 19.14 -22.15
CA GLY A 298 -1.49 20.48 -22.54
C GLY A 298 -2.23 21.22 -21.43
N ASP A 299 -3.51 21.53 -21.63
CA ASP A 299 -4.39 22.19 -20.65
C ASP A 299 -5.10 21.18 -19.71
N GLU A 300 -4.82 19.89 -19.84
CA GLU A 300 -5.48 18.84 -19.06
C GLU A 300 -4.53 18.23 -18.01
N VAL A 301 -5.11 17.89 -16.86
CA VAL A 301 -4.55 16.93 -15.91
C VAL A 301 -5.20 15.59 -16.20
N VAL A 302 -4.39 14.58 -16.48
CA VAL A 302 -4.81 13.21 -16.71
C VAL A 302 -4.55 12.40 -15.44
N LEU A 303 -5.53 11.63 -15.00
CA LEU A 303 -5.46 10.78 -13.83
C LEU A 303 -5.92 9.37 -14.21
N ASP A 304 -5.08 8.38 -13.94
CA ASP A 304 -5.39 6.96 -14.12
C ASP A 304 -5.52 6.26 -12.77
N GLY A 305 -6.48 5.35 -12.65
CA GLY A 305 -6.75 4.61 -11.42
C GLY A 305 -7.81 3.53 -11.64
N TYR A 306 -8.33 2.98 -10.54
CA TYR A 306 -9.23 1.83 -10.59
C TYR A 306 -10.64 2.24 -10.18
N PHE A 307 -11.49 2.48 -11.19
CA PHE A 307 -12.91 2.80 -11.02
C PHE A 307 -13.67 1.56 -10.56
N GLN A 308 -14.37 1.63 -9.45
CA GLN A 308 -15.23 0.56 -8.95
C GLN A 308 -16.66 0.70 -9.52
N ASP A 309 -17.11 -0.32 -10.26
CA ASP A 309 -18.49 -0.37 -10.76
C ASP A 309 -19.48 -0.57 -9.59
N GLU A 310 -19.07 -1.26 -8.53
CA GLU A 310 -19.87 -1.59 -7.34
C GLU A 310 -19.16 -1.12 -6.05
N PRO A 311 -19.09 0.20 -5.78
CA PRO A 311 -18.28 0.72 -4.68
C PRO A 311 -18.84 0.36 -3.28
N MET A 312 -20.01 -0.25 -3.21
CA MET A 312 -20.65 -0.70 -1.98
C MET A 312 -21.35 -2.05 -2.21
N PRO A 313 -20.57 -3.13 -2.36
CA PRO A 313 -21.15 -4.44 -2.65
C PRO A 313 -22.02 -4.96 -1.50
N PRO A 314 -23.08 -5.72 -1.78
CA PRO A 314 -23.90 -6.34 -0.75
C PRO A 314 -23.10 -7.39 0.04
N PRO A 315 -23.51 -7.68 1.29
CA PRO A 315 -22.89 -8.73 2.08
C PRO A 315 -22.92 -10.08 1.37
N ARG A 316 -21.84 -10.84 1.45
CA ARG A 316 -21.77 -12.18 0.87
C ARG A 316 -22.65 -13.17 1.65
N SER A 317 -23.55 -13.84 0.97
CA SER A 317 -24.44 -14.84 1.54
C SER A 317 -23.79 -16.21 1.79
N ASP A 318 -22.68 -16.48 1.10
CA ASP A 318 -21.88 -17.71 1.20
C ASP A 318 -20.77 -17.64 2.26
N ALA A 319 -20.58 -16.48 2.88
CA ALA A 319 -19.59 -16.28 3.93
C ALA A 319 -20.00 -16.97 5.25
N PRO A 320 -19.03 -17.35 6.10
CA PRO A 320 -19.32 -17.81 7.44
C PRO A 320 -20.18 -16.80 8.23
N PRO A 321 -21.01 -17.24 9.20
CA PRO A 321 -21.86 -16.33 9.97
C PRO A 321 -21.07 -15.17 10.60
N GLY A 322 -21.53 -13.94 10.35
CA GLY A 322 -20.90 -12.72 10.85
C GLY A 322 -19.77 -12.14 9.97
N PHE A 323 -19.35 -12.83 8.90
CA PHE A 323 -18.28 -12.37 8.02
C PHE A 323 -18.75 -11.78 6.68
N GLY A 324 -20.06 -11.84 6.38
CA GLY A 324 -20.60 -11.47 5.06
C GLY A 324 -20.20 -10.07 4.58
N HIS A 325 -20.31 -9.06 5.44
CA HIS A 325 -19.90 -7.70 5.11
C HIS A 325 -18.39 -7.59 4.94
N MET A 326 -17.62 -8.10 5.91
CA MET A 326 -16.14 -8.04 5.85
C MET A 326 -15.62 -8.71 4.58
N MET A 327 -16.11 -9.91 4.23
CA MET A 327 -15.64 -10.63 3.05
C MET A 327 -16.08 -9.97 1.74
N ALA A 328 -17.23 -9.28 1.71
CA ALA A 328 -17.61 -8.48 0.55
C ALA A 328 -16.68 -7.29 0.35
N TYR A 329 -16.30 -6.62 1.45
CA TYR A 329 -15.39 -5.47 1.41
C TYR A 329 -13.91 -5.82 1.17
N LEU A 330 -13.54 -7.07 1.28
CA LEU A 330 -12.19 -7.56 1.05
C LEU A 330 -12.06 -8.38 -0.24
N ASP A 331 -13.17 -8.60 -0.94
CA ASP A 331 -13.19 -9.28 -2.23
C ASP A 331 -13.19 -8.24 -3.36
N GLU A 332 -12.02 -8.00 -3.94
CA GLU A 332 -11.86 -7.07 -5.06
C GLU A 332 -12.80 -7.39 -6.25
N MET A 333 -13.14 -8.67 -6.44
CA MET A 333 -14.11 -9.07 -7.45
C MET A 333 -15.52 -8.53 -7.18
N SER A 334 -15.86 -8.27 -5.91
CA SER A 334 -17.14 -7.68 -5.52
C SER A 334 -17.25 -6.21 -5.89
N PHE A 335 -16.17 -5.45 -5.83
CA PHE A 335 -16.12 -4.03 -6.19
C PHE A 335 -16.06 -3.81 -7.71
N ARG A 336 -15.53 -4.80 -8.44
CA ARG A 336 -15.30 -4.76 -9.88
C ARG A 336 -14.44 -3.56 -10.32
N PRO A 337 -13.26 -3.36 -9.71
CA PRO A 337 -12.35 -2.30 -10.12
C PRO A 337 -11.79 -2.57 -11.52
N HIS A 338 -11.71 -1.52 -12.34
CA HIS A 338 -11.14 -1.62 -13.67
C HIS A 338 -10.33 -0.37 -14.00
N LEU A 339 -9.33 -0.52 -14.85
CA LEU A 339 -8.46 0.59 -15.24
C LEU A 339 -9.26 1.66 -16.00
N HIS A 340 -9.20 2.89 -15.48
CA HIS A 340 -9.99 4.02 -15.90
C HIS A 340 -9.16 5.29 -15.96
N ARG A 341 -9.51 6.21 -16.84
CA ARG A 341 -8.85 7.50 -17.03
C ARG A 341 -9.83 8.64 -16.89
N TRP A 342 -9.44 9.62 -16.08
CA TRP A 342 -10.09 10.93 -15.96
C TRP A 342 -9.20 11.99 -16.59
N ARG A 343 -9.82 12.93 -17.33
CA ARG A 343 -9.16 14.10 -17.90
C ARG A 343 -9.87 15.37 -17.44
N PHE A 344 -9.15 16.20 -16.73
CA PHE A 344 -9.64 17.44 -16.13
C PHE A 344 -9.07 18.62 -16.89
N ASN A 345 -9.90 19.37 -17.63
CA ASN A 345 -9.44 20.53 -18.39
C ASN A 345 -9.31 21.75 -17.49
N LEU A 346 -8.08 22.22 -17.28
CA LEU A 346 -7.77 23.37 -16.44
C LEU A 346 -8.22 24.70 -17.03
N ARG A 347 -8.56 24.79 -18.32
CA ARG A 347 -9.01 26.02 -18.94
C ARG A 347 -10.52 26.22 -18.82
N ASP A 348 -11.32 25.25 -19.21
CA ASP A 348 -12.78 25.39 -19.25
C ASP A 348 -13.53 24.69 -18.09
N GLY A 349 -12.85 23.83 -17.31
CA GLY A 349 -13.43 23.14 -16.15
C GLY A 349 -14.18 21.85 -16.52
N SER A 350 -14.08 21.38 -17.74
CA SER A 350 -14.72 20.14 -18.14
C SER A 350 -13.97 18.90 -17.65
N THR A 351 -14.71 17.80 -17.47
CA THR A 351 -14.19 16.46 -17.18
C THR A 351 -14.57 15.51 -18.30
N ARG A 352 -13.62 14.66 -18.71
CA ARG A 352 -13.86 13.52 -19.62
C ARG A 352 -13.36 12.25 -18.96
N GLU A 353 -14.03 11.14 -19.21
CA GLU A 353 -13.74 9.86 -18.60
C GLU A 353 -13.75 8.75 -19.64
N GLU A 354 -12.86 7.76 -19.49
CA GLU A 354 -12.86 6.57 -20.34
C GLU A 354 -12.39 5.32 -19.57
N ARG A 355 -13.02 4.20 -19.83
CA ARG A 355 -12.56 2.89 -19.39
C ARG A 355 -11.42 2.45 -20.31
N LEU A 356 -10.22 2.24 -19.74
CA LEU A 356 -9.04 1.80 -20.50
C LEU A 356 -9.00 0.29 -20.70
N ASP A 357 -9.43 -0.47 -19.67
CA ASP A 357 -9.48 -1.93 -19.72
C ASP A 357 -10.69 -2.45 -18.93
N PRO A 358 -11.50 -3.38 -19.47
CA PRO A 358 -12.69 -3.90 -18.79
C PRO A 358 -12.39 -5.00 -17.75
N ARG A 359 -11.14 -5.47 -17.64
CA ARG A 359 -10.78 -6.50 -16.67
C ARG A 359 -10.84 -5.96 -15.26
N ILE A 360 -11.20 -6.83 -14.33
CA ILE A 360 -11.09 -6.53 -12.91
C ILE A 360 -9.61 -6.68 -12.54
N MET A 361 -9.02 -5.59 -12.04
CA MET A 361 -7.62 -5.50 -11.63
C MET A 361 -7.44 -4.38 -10.61
N GLU A 362 -6.40 -4.47 -9.81
CA GLU A 362 -6.07 -3.48 -8.79
C GLU A 362 -4.56 -3.47 -8.48
N PHE A 363 -4.13 -2.69 -7.49
CA PHE A 363 -2.73 -2.59 -7.04
C PHE A 363 -1.77 -2.33 -8.20
N GLY A 364 -2.03 -1.24 -8.92
CA GLY A 364 -1.25 -0.87 -10.09
C GLY A 364 0.09 -0.22 -9.75
N MET A 365 1.11 -0.66 -10.46
CA MET A 365 2.46 -0.14 -10.40
C MET A 365 2.94 0.36 -11.75
N ILE A 366 3.84 1.32 -11.71
CA ILE A 366 4.54 1.84 -12.88
C ILE A 366 6.04 1.90 -12.59
N ASN A 367 6.85 2.20 -13.59
CA ASN A 367 8.22 2.63 -13.36
C ASN A 367 8.21 3.99 -12.62
N GLY A 368 8.67 4.02 -11.37
CA GLY A 368 8.63 5.20 -10.48
C GLY A 368 9.27 6.46 -11.06
N ARG A 369 10.21 6.31 -11.99
CA ARG A 369 10.81 7.44 -12.72
C ARG A 369 9.81 8.21 -13.59
N HIS A 370 8.65 7.60 -13.91
CA HIS A 370 7.53 8.20 -14.64
C HIS A 370 6.39 8.67 -13.74
N ALA A 371 6.51 8.53 -12.43
CA ALA A 371 5.51 9.04 -11.50
C ALA A 371 5.33 10.56 -11.66
N GLY A 372 4.08 10.99 -11.78
CA GLY A 372 3.73 12.39 -12.04
C GLY A 372 3.95 12.87 -13.48
N ARG A 373 4.25 11.98 -14.43
CA ARG A 373 4.65 12.29 -15.82
C ARG A 373 3.99 11.35 -16.82
N PRO A 374 3.97 11.71 -18.12
CA PRO A 374 3.52 10.79 -19.15
C PRO A 374 4.26 9.45 -19.09
N TYR A 375 3.52 8.38 -19.25
CA TYR A 375 4.00 7.01 -19.16
C TYR A 375 3.23 6.12 -20.14
N ARG A 376 3.78 4.95 -20.41
CA ARG A 376 3.21 4.00 -21.35
C ARG A 376 2.79 2.69 -20.71
N TYR A 377 3.56 2.19 -19.76
CA TYR A 377 3.36 0.85 -19.21
C TYR A 377 2.85 0.87 -17.78
N ALA A 378 1.81 0.08 -17.55
CA ALA A 378 1.23 -0.18 -16.24
C ALA A 378 1.28 -1.67 -15.93
N TYR A 379 1.43 -1.99 -14.64
CA TYR A 379 1.45 -3.36 -14.14
C TYR A 379 0.47 -3.46 -12.98
N SER A 380 -0.56 -4.28 -13.11
CA SER A 380 -1.60 -4.44 -12.08
C SER A 380 -1.67 -5.87 -11.61
N THR A 381 -2.22 -6.09 -10.42
CA THR A 381 -2.52 -7.44 -9.93
C THR A 381 -3.90 -7.91 -10.41
N LEU A 382 -4.07 -9.21 -10.49
CA LEU A 382 -5.33 -9.87 -10.84
C LEU A 382 -5.91 -10.51 -9.58
N PRO A 383 -7.10 -10.08 -9.12
CA PRO A 383 -7.69 -10.57 -7.87
C PRO A 383 -8.07 -12.05 -7.93
N GLU A 384 -7.92 -12.73 -6.78
CA GLU A 384 -8.47 -14.05 -6.52
C GLU A 384 -9.94 -13.92 -6.09
N PRO A 385 -10.90 -14.58 -6.76
CA PRO A 385 -12.30 -14.48 -6.40
C PRO A 385 -12.59 -14.86 -4.94
N GLY A 386 -13.32 -14.00 -4.24
CA GLY A 386 -13.78 -14.25 -2.89
C GLY A 386 -12.81 -13.91 -1.77
N TRP A 387 -11.61 -13.45 -2.09
CA TRP A 387 -10.55 -13.15 -1.12
C TRP A 387 -9.79 -11.88 -1.47
N PHE A 388 -9.21 -11.25 -0.47
CA PHE A 388 -8.22 -10.19 -0.67
C PHE A 388 -6.84 -10.83 -0.95
N LEU A 389 -6.73 -11.48 -2.10
CA LEU A 389 -5.53 -12.17 -2.59
C LEU A 389 -5.42 -11.95 -4.10
N PHE A 390 -4.22 -12.16 -4.65
CA PHE A 390 -3.93 -11.91 -6.06
C PHE A 390 -3.33 -13.16 -6.71
N ASN A 391 -3.90 -13.58 -7.83
CA ASN A 391 -3.53 -14.80 -8.54
C ASN A 391 -2.76 -14.56 -9.85
N GLY A 392 -2.25 -13.35 -10.05
CA GLY A 392 -1.47 -13.02 -11.24
C GLY A 392 -1.22 -11.54 -11.43
N PHE A 393 -0.63 -11.23 -12.57
CA PHE A 393 -0.26 -9.88 -12.98
C PHE A 393 -0.69 -9.63 -14.42
N VAL A 394 -0.97 -8.37 -14.73
CA VAL A 394 -1.21 -7.88 -16.09
C VAL A 394 -0.32 -6.68 -16.38
N LYS A 395 0.38 -6.71 -17.52
CA LYS A 395 1.04 -5.56 -18.12
C LYS A 395 0.07 -4.94 -19.13
N SER A 396 -0.14 -3.64 -19.04
CA SER A 396 -0.92 -2.85 -19.99
C SER A 396 -0.02 -1.86 -20.72
N ASP A 397 -0.08 -1.86 -22.04
CA ASP A 397 0.50 -0.83 -22.90
C ASP A 397 -0.59 0.21 -23.20
N LEU A 398 -0.54 1.34 -22.51
CA LEU A 398 -1.58 2.38 -22.57
C LEU A 398 -1.58 3.17 -23.88
N GLU A 399 -0.54 3.05 -24.70
CA GLU A 399 -0.48 3.67 -26.02
C GLU A 399 -1.21 2.83 -27.08
N THR A 400 -1.06 1.51 -27.02
CA THR A 400 -1.61 0.58 -28.01
C THR A 400 -2.88 -0.13 -27.55
N GLY A 401 -3.15 -0.14 -26.23
CA GLY A 401 -4.20 -0.93 -25.61
C GLY A 401 -3.88 -2.42 -25.50
N ALA A 402 -2.66 -2.83 -25.88
CA ALA A 402 -2.24 -4.23 -25.77
C ALA A 402 -1.99 -4.62 -24.32
N THR A 403 -2.29 -5.86 -23.99
CA THR A 403 -2.10 -6.40 -22.63
C THR A 403 -1.48 -7.78 -22.67
N THR A 404 -0.72 -8.09 -21.63
CA THR A 404 -0.07 -9.40 -21.42
C THR A 404 -0.30 -9.82 -19.98
N GLU A 405 -0.64 -11.10 -19.75
CA GLU A 405 -0.92 -11.64 -18.41
C GLU A 405 0.07 -12.72 -18.02
N TYR A 406 0.38 -12.79 -16.74
CA TYR A 406 1.00 -13.93 -16.08
C TYR A 406 0.11 -14.42 -14.95
N ARG A 407 -0.39 -15.66 -15.05
CA ARG A 407 -1.23 -16.29 -14.04
C ARG A 407 -0.41 -17.23 -13.17
N LEU A 408 -0.61 -17.13 -11.86
CA LEU A 408 -0.02 -18.03 -10.89
C LEU A 408 -0.78 -19.36 -10.86
N PRO A 409 -0.11 -20.47 -10.47
CA PRO A 409 -0.78 -21.73 -10.23
C PRO A 409 -1.87 -21.61 -9.15
N PRO A 410 -2.95 -22.41 -9.20
CA PRO A 410 -3.96 -22.43 -8.15
C PRO A 410 -3.36 -22.63 -6.74
N GLY A 411 -3.80 -21.85 -5.77
CA GLY A 411 -3.28 -21.89 -4.39
C GLY A 411 -1.95 -21.16 -4.20
N VAL A 412 -1.48 -20.44 -5.22
CA VAL A 412 -0.31 -19.55 -5.13
C VAL A 412 -0.78 -18.12 -5.32
N PHE A 413 -0.42 -17.24 -4.39
CA PHE A 413 -0.88 -15.86 -4.36
C PHE A 413 0.30 -14.89 -4.32
N ALA A 414 0.15 -13.79 -5.02
CA ALA A 414 1.12 -12.69 -5.06
C ALA A 414 0.77 -11.58 -4.06
N SER A 415 1.68 -10.64 -3.95
CA SER A 415 1.47 -9.30 -3.41
C SER A 415 1.72 -8.26 -4.51
N GLU A 416 1.60 -6.98 -4.17
CA GLU A 416 1.97 -5.88 -5.05
C GLU A 416 3.39 -6.07 -5.61
N ALA A 417 3.58 -5.69 -6.88
CA ALA A 417 4.81 -5.96 -7.61
C ALA A 417 5.44 -4.65 -8.15
N PRO A 418 6.15 -3.87 -7.32
CA PRO A 418 6.83 -2.67 -7.76
C PRO A 418 7.86 -2.96 -8.85
N PHE A 419 8.03 -1.96 -9.70
CA PHE A 419 8.99 -2.00 -10.81
C PHE A 419 10.41 -1.70 -10.32
N ALA A 420 11.33 -2.60 -10.59
CA ALA A 420 12.76 -2.46 -10.34
C ALA A 420 13.49 -2.20 -11.66
N PRO A 421 13.94 -0.98 -11.96
CA PRO A 421 14.64 -0.70 -13.22
C PRO A 421 15.97 -1.47 -13.28
N ARG A 422 16.34 -1.95 -14.47
CA ARG A 422 17.69 -2.47 -14.70
C ARG A 422 18.71 -1.36 -14.56
N ARG A 423 19.89 -1.72 -14.11
CA ARG A 423 21.03 -0.79 -14.20
C ARG A 423 21.26 -0.44 -15.68
N ASN A 424 21.26 0.85 -16.00
CA ASN A 424 21.34 1.38 -17.35
C ASN A 424 20.13 1.04 -18.25
N ALA A 425 18.92 0.94 -17.67
CA ALA A 425 17.69 0.75 -18.43
C ALA A 425 17.57 1.71 -19.61
N ALA A 426 17.25 1.18 -20.80
CA ALA A 426 17.16 1.93 -22.05
C ALA A 426 15.73 2.36 -22.39
N THR A 427 14.71 1.64 -21.91
CA THR A 427 13.30 1.89 -22.15
C THR A 427 12.54 1.93 -20.83
N GLU A 428 11.31 2.44 -20.86
CA GLU A 428 10.46 2.56 -19.67
C GLU A 428 10.21 1.21 -18.99
N ASP A 429 10.00 0.16 -19.77
CA ASP A 429 9.73 -1.20 -19.30
C ASP A 429 10.98 -2.07 -19.13
N ASP A 430 12.18 -1.48 -19.24
CA ASP A 430 13.43 -2.21 -19.07
C ASP A 430 13.77 -2.40 -17.59
N GLY A 431 13.18 -3.43 -17.00
CA GLY A 431 13.29 -3.70 -15.58
C GLY A 431 12.68 -5.05 -15.20
N TYR A 432 12.42 -5.19 -13.92
CA TYR A 432 11.81 -6.35 -13.31
C TYR A 432 10.60 -5.96 -12.45
N LEU A 433 9.60 -6.83 -12.39
CA LEU A 433 8.61 -6.79 -11.30
C LEU A 433 9.13 -7.69 -10.19
N VAL A 434 9.08 -7.19 -8.97
CA VAL A 434 9.52 -7.92 -7.76
C VAL A 434 8.32 -8.17 -6.88
N SER A 435 8.01 -9.42 -6.54
CA SER A 435 6.89 -9.73 -5.65
C SER A 435 7.21 -10.92 -4.75
N PHE A 436 6.63 -10.95 -3.56
CA PHE A 436 6.58 -12.14 -2.74
C PHE A 436 5.36 -12.99 -3.13
N LEU A 437 5.56 -14.29 -3.15
CA LEU A 437 4.51 -15.28 -3.33
C LEU A 437 4.26 -16.07 -2.04
N ILE A 438 3.00 -16.46 -1.85
CA ILE A 438 2.55 -17.39 -0.83
C ILE A 438 2.03 -18.63 -1.55
N ASP A 439 2.65 -19.77 -1.31
CA ASP A 439 2.25 -21.05 -1.86
C ASP A 439 1.57 -21.89 -0.77
N GLU A 440 0.24 -21.93 -0.80
CA GLU A 440 -0.57 -22.69 0.15
C GLU A 440 -0.41 -24.21 -0.04
N ASN A 441 -0.08 -24.66 -1.24
CA ASN A 441 0.11 -26.09 -1.52
C ASN A 441 1.40 -26.63 -0.89
N ARG A 442 2.46 -25.79 -0.88
CA ARG A 442 3.77 -26.14 -0.33
C ARG A 442 3.98 -25.60 1.09
N GLN A 443 3.06 -24.77 1.61
CA GLN A 443 3.21 -24.04 2.87
C GLN A 443 4.54 -23.27 2.93
N ALA A 444 4.85 -22.57 1.86
CA ALA A 444 6.11 -21.85 1.65
C ALA A 444 5.87 -20.48 1.04
N SER A 445 6.89 -19.63 1.08
CA SER A 445 6.90 -18.34 0.39
C SER A 445 8.18 -18.15 -0.39
N GLU A 446 8.09 -17.38 -1.45
CA GLU A 446 9.18 -17.10 -2.38
C GLU A 446 9.20 -15.62 -2.77
N CYS A 447 10.35 -15.13 -3.19
CA CYS A 447 10.47 -13.88 -3.94
C CYS A 447 10.66 -14.23 -5.41
N ILE A 448 9.87 -13.59 -6.30
CA ILE A 448 10.02 -13.75 -7.74
C ILE A 448 10.47 -12.47 -8.41
N LEU A 449 11.19 -12.63 -9.51
CA LEU A 449 11.53 -11.58 -10.46
C LEU A 449 10.91 -11.94 -11.82
N LEU A 450 10.07 -11.06 -12.36
CA LEU A 450 9.55 -11.16 -13.73
C LEU A 450 10.25 -10.11 -14.61
N ASP A 451 10.64 -10.46 -15.84
CA ASP A 451 11.07 -9.45 -16.83
C ASP A 451 9.87 -8.59 -17.19
N ALA A 452 9.89 -7.31 -16.83
CA ALA A 452 8.76 -6.41 -17.03
C ALA A 452 8.40 -6.17 -18.51
N ARG A 453 9.29 -6.50 -19.46
CA ARG A 453 8.99 -6.46 -20.89
C ARG A 453 8.14 -7.64 -21.35
N ARG A 454 8.28 -8.80 -20.68
CA ARG A 454 7.70 -10.09 -21.07
C ARG A 454 7.28 -10.91 -19.86
N ILE A 455 6.27 -10.40 -19.13
CA ILE A 455 5.80 -11.04 -17.89
C ILE A 455 5.24 -12.44 -18.11
N ASP A 456 4.72 -12.72 -19.32
CA ASP A 456 4.16 -14.00 -19.76
C ASP A 456 5.20 -15.12 -19.93
N ASP A 457 6.49 -14.80 -20.04
CA ASP A 457 7.57 -15.81 -20.00
C ASP A 457 7.71 -16.43 -18.58
N GLY A 458 7.08 -15.86 -17.57
CA GLY A 458 7.19 -16.29 -16.17
C GLY A 458 8.44 -15.76 -15.47
N PRO A 459 8.72 -16.22 -14.24
CA PRO A 459 9.82 -15.73 -13.44
C PRO A 459 11.19 -16.02 -14.05
N VAL A 460 12.03 -15.00 -14.15
CA VAL A 460 13.46 -15.15 -14.49
C VAL A 460 14.28 -15.66 -13.31
N CYS A 461 13.73 -15.51 -12.10
CA CYS A 461 14.34 -15.98 -10.86
C CYS A 461 13.27 -16.24 -9.80
N ARG A 462 13.44 -17.34 -9.04
CA ARG A 462 12.64 -17.67 -7.85
C ARG A 462 13.58 -17.91 -6.67
N ILE A 463 13.31 -17.27 -5.55
CA ILE A 463 14.17 -17.26 -4.36
C ILE A 463 13.34 -17.71 -3.17
N ALA A 464 13.77 -18.73 -2.43
CA ALA A 464 13.08 -19.23 -1.25
C ALA A 464 13.11 -18.21 -0.10
N LEU A 465 11.98 -18.02 0.58
CA LEU A 465 11.95 -17.36 1.88
C LEU A 465 12.07 -18.37 3.03
N PRO A 466 12.58 -17.98 4.20
CA PRO A 466 12.84 -18.91 5.29
C PRO A 466 11.57 -19.45 5.97
N HIS A 467 10.46 -18.76 5.79
CA HIS A 467 9.16 -19.08 6.35
C HIS A 467 8.06 -18.81 5.32
N LYS A 468 6.91 -19.45 5.50
CA LYS A 468 5.67 -18.96 4.91
C LYS A 468 5.33 -17.63 5.57
N ILE A 469 5.23 -16.56 4.78
CA ILE A 469 4.87 -15.22 5.24
C ILE A 469 3.35 -15.01 5.08
N SER A 470 2.79 -14.09 5.87
CA SER A 470 1.39 -13.69 5.74
C SER A 470 1.16 -12.89 4.46
N SER A 471 -0.08 -12.91 3.96
CA SER A 471 -0.53 -11.96 2.94
C SER A 471 -0.25 -10.53 3.40
N GLY A 472 0.04 -9.64 2.49
CA GLY A 472 0.37 -8.25 2.79
C GLY A 472 -0.15 -7.33 1.72
N THR A 473 -0.13 -6.05 2.03
CA THR A 473 -0.67 -4.98 1.20
C THR A 473 0.42 -4.40 0.29
N HIS A 474 0.95 -3.24 0.66
CA HIS A 474 1.75 -2.42 -0.22
C HIS A 474 3.24 -2.71 -0.16
N ALA A 475 3.87 -2.47 -1.30
CA ALA A 475 5.30 -2.68 -1.47
C ALA A 475 5.93 -1.53 -2.26
N VAL A 476 7.22 -1.31 -2.06
CA VAL A 476 8.01 -0.32 -2.79
C VAL A 476 9.33 -0.91 -3.23
N TRP A 477 9.82 -0.45 -4.37
CA TRP A 477 11.20 -0.61 -4.79
C TRP A 477 11.98 0.68 -4.50
N ALA A 478 13.13 0.56 -3.85
CA ALA A 478 14.05 1.66 -3.64
C ALA A 478 15.39 1.37 -4.36
N GLY A 479 15.72 2.19 -5.34
CA GLY A 479 17.00 2.15 -6.02
C GLY A 479 18.16 2.62 -5.12
N PRO A 480 19.42 2.30 -5.48
CA PRO A 480 20.59 2.71 -4.71
C PRO A 480 20.68 4.21 -4.47
N GLU A 481 20.19 5.01 -5.42
CA GLU A 481 20.19 6.47 -5.37
C GLU A 481 19.28 7.05 -4.27
N MET A 482 18.27 6.31 -3.87
CA MET A 482 17.35 6.71 -2.79
C MET A 482 17.92 6.46 -1.39
N ILE A 483 19.02 5.69 -1.29
CA ILE A 483 19.58 5.24 0.00
C ILE A 483 21.05 5.66 0.12
N PRO A 484 21.35 6.74 0.85
CA PRO A 484 22.72 7.19 1.05
C PRO A 484 23.63 6.07 1.58
N GLY A 485 24.78 5.87 0.92
CA GLY A 485 25.73 4.83 1.28
C GLY A 485 25.23 3.39 1.03
N PHE A 486 24.27 3.20 0.13
CA PHE A 486 23.67 1.89 -0.16
C PHE A 486 24.70 0.78 -0.31
N SER A 487 25.73 0.97 -1.12
CA SER A 487 26.72 -0.07 -1.40
C SER A 487 27.44 -0.61 -0.17
N SER A 488 27.83 0.26 0.76
CA SER A 488 28.49 -0.17 2.01
C SER A 488 27.47 -0.75 3.01
N ARG A 489 26.30 -0.13 3.15
CA ARG A 489 25.25 -0.57 4.06
C ARG A 489 24.66 -1.92 3.65
N ALA A 490 24.38 -2.09 2.36
CA ALA A 490 23.88 -3.34 1.82
C ALA A 490 24.90 -4.48 2.02
N SER A 491 26.22 -4.23 1.90
CA SER A 491 27.23 -5.26 2.15
C SER A 491 27.14 -5.86 3.54
N ALA A 492 26.80 -5.08 4.56
CA ALA A 492 26.65 -5.57 5.94
C ALA A 492 25.47 -6.57 6.08
N ALA A 493 24.51 -6.60 5.16
CA ALA A 493 23.41 -7.57 5.18
C ALA A 493 23.85 -9.01 4.88
N TRP A 494 25.08 -9.19 4.35
CA TRP A 494 25.68 -10.51 4.10
C TRP A 494 26.76 -10.89 5.12
N GLU A 495 27.18 -9.98 6.01
CA GLU A 495 28.11 -10.25 7.12
C GLU A 495 27.36 -10.83 8.35
#